data_123d8fec1e420e6ef88f2078c45527c4
#
_entry.id   123d8fec1e420e6ef88f2078c45527c4
#
_cell.length_a   1.000
_cell.length_b   1.000
_cell.length_c   1.000
_cell.angle_alpha   90.00
_cell.angle_beta   90.00
_cell.angle_gamma   90.00
#
_symmetry.space_group_name_H-M   'P 1'
#
loop_
_entity.id
_entity.type
_entity.pdbx_description
1 polymer ?
#
loop_
_entity_poly.entity_id
_entity_poly.type
_entity_poly.pdbx_seq_one_letter_code
_entity_poly.pdbx_strand_id
1 'polypeptide(L)'
;MIGIINCGGANLQSVMYALDRINLKYKVSDTWNDLKNSRALILPGVGAAGTVMRNLKNLNLIENLKNDTRPILGICVGMQIFFDFSEEENKKCMEIIPGKIKKFSNRQLTIPHLSLIHI
;
A
#
# COMPACT_ATOMS: atom_id res chain seq x y z
N MET A 1 4.33 -12.70 -13.79
CA MET A 1 3.98 -11.29 -13.94
C MET A 1 3.64 -10.71 -12.59
N ILE A 2 4.05 -9.48 -12.34
CA ILE A 2 3.76 -8.74 -11.12
C ILE A 2 2.49 -7.93 -11.31
N GLY A 3 1.57 -7.98 -10.37
CA GLY A 3 0.38 -7.13 -10.38
C GLY A 3 0.62 -5.87 -9.57
N ILE A 4 0.43 -4.70 -10.18
CA ILE A 4 0.50 -3.41 -9.48
C ILE A 4 -0.93 -2.93 -9.26
N ILE A 5 -1.29 -2.74 -7.99
CA ILE A 5 -2.65 -2.33 -7.62
C ILE A 5 -2.78 -0.82 -7.81
N ASN A 6 -3.67 -0.41 -8.68
CA ASN A 6 -3.98 0.99 -8.89
C ASN A 6 -5.18 1.40 -8.03
N CYS A 7 -4.90 1.87 -6.83
CA CYS A 7 -5.95 2.36 -5.93
C CYS A 7 -6.08 3.88 -5.93
N GLY A 8 -5.51 4.54 -6.93
CA GLY A 8 -5.55 5.99 -7.08
C GLY A 8 -4.50 6.70 -6.23
N GLY A 9 -4.08 7.89 -6.66
CA GLY A 9 -3.19 8.77 -5.90
C GLY A 9 -1.74 8.34 -5.80
N ALA A 10 -1.38 7.13 -6.21
CA ALA A 10 -0.01 6.65 -6.12
C ALA A 10 0.82 7.07 -7.34
N ASN A 11 2.14 7.18 -7.15
CA ASN A 11 3.06 7.40 -8.25
C ASN A 11 3.40 6.05 -8.92
N LEU A 12 2.49 5.59 -9.75
CA LEU A 12 2.63 4.31 -10.44
C LEU A 12 3.81 4.28 -11.41
N GLN A 13 4.12 5.41 -12.04
CA GLN A 13 5.17 5.49 -13.04
C GLN A 13 6.55 5.14 -12.45
N SER A 14 6.82 5.58 -11.24
CA SER A 14 8.08 5.25 -10.56
C SER A 14 8.22 3.76 -10.31
N VAL A 15 7.13 3.10 -9.93
CA VAL A 15 7.12 1.65 -9.72
C VAL A 15 7.32 0.91 -11.04
N MET A 16 6.65 1.35 -12.08
CA MET A 16 6.77 0.78 -13.42
C MET A 16 8.21 0.89 -13.94
N TYR A 17 8.83 2.05 -13.80
CA TYR A 17 10.23 2.25 -14.20
C TYR A 17 11.18 1.35 -13.40
N ALA A 18 10.94 1.18 -12.11
CA ALA A 18 11.76 0.30 -11.29
C ALA A 18 11.69 -1.16 -11.79
N LEU A 19 10.51 -1.63 -12.13
CA LEU A 19 10.34 -2.98 -12.67
C LEU A 19 10.93 -3.13 -14.07
N ASP A 20 10.81 -2.09 -14.91
CA ASP A 20 11.45 -2.06 -16.22
C ASP A 20 12.97 -2.22 -16.12
N ARG A 21 13.60 -1.53 -15.15
CA ARG A 21 15.06 -1.59 -14.95
C ARG A 21 15.56 -2.99 -14.60
N ILE A 22 14.72 -3.81 -13.98
CA ILE A 22 15.09 -5.18 -13.62
C ILE A 22 14.43 -6.23 -14.53
N ASN A 23 13.86 -5.78 -15.64
CA ASN A 23 13.25 -6.62 -16.67
C ASN A 23 12.13 -7.53 -16.17
N LEU A 24 11.35 -7.08 -15.20
CA LEU A 24 10.17 -7.80 -14.73
C LEU A 24 8.91 -7.32 -15.46
N LYS A 25 8.13 -8.26 -15.93
CA LYS A 25 6.82 -7.98 -16.53
C LYS A 25 5.81 -7.67 -15.45
N TYR A 26 4.95 -6.70 -15.70
CA TYR A 26 3.93 -6.26 -14.75
C TYR A 26 2.63 -5.90 -15.47
N LYS A 27 1.58 -5.80 -14.68
CA LYS A 27 0.27 -5.33 -15.10
C LYS A 27 -0.28 -4.40 -14.04
N VAL A 28 -0.70 -3.22 -14.44
CA VAL A 28 -1.34 -2.25 -13.55
C VAL A 28 -2.86 -2.40 -13.69
N SER A 29 -3.56 -2.60 -12.60
CA SER A 29 -5.01 -2.74 -12.63
C SER A 29 -5.65 -2.37 -11.30
N ASP A 30 -6.93 -2.02 -11.37
CA ASP A 30 -7.79 -1.76 -10.21
C ASP A 30 -8.84 -2.85 -10.02
N THR A 31 -8.79 -3.94 -10.78
CA THR A 31 -9.74 -5.04 -10.66
C THR A 31 -9.05 -6.31 -10.19
N TRP A 32 -9.72 -7.03 -9.30
CA TRP A 32 -9.19 -8.32 -8.84
C TRP A 32 -9.07 -9.34 -9.96
N ASN A 33 -9.98 -9.30 -10.91
CA ASN A 33 -9.95 -10.22 -12.04
C ASN A 33 -8.64 -10.14 -12.83
N ASP A 34 -8.10 -8.93 -12.99
CA ASP A 34 -6.81 -8.72 -13.64
C ASP A 34 -5.62 -9.12 -12.76
N LEU A 35 -5.76 -8.95 -11.45
CA LEU A 35 -4.65 -9.11 -10.49
C LEU A 35 -4.53 -10.56 -9.97
N LYS A 36 -5.60 -11.31 -9.98
CA LYS A 36 -5.68 -12.62 -9.31
C LYS A 36 -4.67 -13.66 -9.79
N ASN A 37 -4.21 -13.55 -11.03
CA ASN A 37 -3.26 -14.50 -11.62
C ASN A 37 -1.80 -14.02 -11.59
N SER A 38 -1.53 -12.89 -10.95
CA SER A 38 -0.17 -12.39 -10.78
C SER A 38 0.59 -13.27 -9.79
N ARG A 39 1.91 -13.38 -9.97
CA ARG A 39 2.78 -14.16 -9.05
C ARG A 39 2.97 -13.45 -7.72
N ALA A 40 2.96 -12.14 -7.73
CA ALA A 40 3.11 -11.28 -6.57
C ALA A 40 2.40 -9.96 -6.84
N LEU A 41 2.13 -9.21 -5.79
CA LEU A 41 1.43 -7.94 -5.88
C LEU A 41 2.29 -6.82 -5.33
N ILE A 42 2.12 -5.62 -5.87
CA ILE A 42 2.67 -4.40 -5.30
C ILE A 42 1.51 -3.46 -5.00
N LEU A 43 1.46 -2.98 -3.77
CA LEU A 43 0.47 -2.00 -3.32
C LEU A 43 1.17 -0.68 -3.04
N PRO A 44 1.29 0.21 -4.03
CA PRO A 44 1.78 1.55 -3.79
C PRO A 44 0.66 2.42 -3.23
N GLY A 45 1.00 3.33 -2.34
CA GLY A 45 0.03 4.26 -1.79
C GLY A 45 0.71 5.53 -1.33
N VAL A 46 0.10 6.67 -1.61
CA VAL A 46 0.56 7.98 -1.15
C VAL A 46 -0.59 8.75 -0.54
N GLY A 47 -0.27 9.75 0.28
CA GLY A 47 -1.26 10.56 0.96
C GLY A 47 -1.71 9.95 2.27
N ALA A 48 -2.99 10.05 2.57
CA ALA A 48 -3.54 9.60 3.85
C ALA A 48 -4.01 8.15 3.80
N ALA A 49 -3.76 7.42 4.88
CA ALA A 49 -4.19 6.02 5.00
C ALA A 49 -5.69 5.85 4.79
N GLY A 50 -6.50 6.78 5.31
CA GLY A 50 -7.95 6.73 5.14
C GLY A 50 -8.39 6.84 3.69
N THR A 51 -7.71 7.64 2.88
CA THR A 51 -8.00 7.78 1.46
C THR A 51 -7.68 6.48 0.71
N VAL A 52 -6.53 5.88 0.98
CA VAL A 52 -6.13 4.62 0.34
C VAL A 52 -7.09 3.50 0.73
N MET A 53 -7.44 3.40 2.02
CA MET A 53 -8.41 2.41 2.49
C MET A 53 -9.78 2.57 1.83
N ARG A 54 -10.26 3.81 1.70
CA ARG A 54 -11.54 4.09 1.05
C ARG A 54 -11.53 3.70 -0.43
N ASN A 55 -10.43 4.01 -1.12
CA ASN A 55 -10.28 3.64 -2.53
C ASN A 55 -10.28 2.13 -2.71
N LEU A 56 -9.55 1.40 -1.88
CA LEU A 56 -9.53 -0.06 -1.92
C LEU A 56 -10.91 -0.66 -1.62
N LYS A 57 -11.64 -0.08 -0.67
CA LYS A 57 -13.00 -0.51 -0.35
C LYS A 57 -13.93 -0.30 -1.54
N ASN A 58 -13.85 0.85 -2.20
CA ASN A 58 -14.68 1.16 -3.37
C ASN A 58 -14.40 0.23 -4.55
N LEU A 59 -13.16 -0.27 -4.65
CA LEU A 59 -12.76 -1.24 -5.68
C LEU A 59 -13.04 -2.69 -5.27
N ASN A 60 -13.56 -2.93 -4.08
CA ASN A 60 -13.82 -4.26 -3.51
C ASN A 60 -12.57 -5.13 -3.42
N LEU A 61 -11.42 -4.53 -3.12
CA LEU A 61 -10.14 -5.23 -3.06
C LEU A 61 -9.72 -5.65 -1.65
N ILE A 62 -10.30 -5.07 -0.60
CA ILE A 62 -9.81 -5.29 0.77
C ILE A 62 -9.90 -6.76 1.17
N GLU A 63 -11.04 -7.40 1.01
CA GLU A 63 -11.20 -8.80 1.40
C GLU A 63 -10.32 -9.74 0.57
N ASN A 64 -10.18 -9.44 -0.71
CA ASN A 64 -9.28 -10.20 -1.57
C ASN A 64 -7.84 -10.12 -1.08
N LEU A 65 -7.38 -8.93 -0.73
CA LEU A 65 -6.01 -8.72 -0.25
C LEU A 65 -5.79 -9.36 1.13
N LYS A 66 -6.77 -9.30 2.01
CA LYS A 66 -6.67 -9.91 3.34
C LYS A 66 -6.56 -11.44 3.25
N ASN A 67 -7.21 -12.05 2.29
CA ASN A 67 -7.24 -13.50 2.13
C ASN A 67 -6.17 -14.03 1.18
N ASP A 68 -5.41 -13.17 0.53
CA ASP A 68 -4.37 -13.56 -0.41
C ASP A 68 -3.11 -14.01 0.32
N THR A 69 -2.53 -15.11 -0.13
CA THR A 69 -1.31 -15.67 0.46
C THR A 69 -0.06 -15.42 -0.38
N ARG A 70 -0.21 -14.76 -1.54
CA ARG A 70 0.93 -14.45 -2.40
C ARG A 70 1.81 -13.37 -1.76
N PRO A 71 3.08 -13.29 -2.16
CA PRO A 71 3.91 -12.17 -1.75
C PRO A 71 3.29 -10.84 -2.18
N ILE A 72 3.25 -9.89 -1.26
CA ILE A 72 2.79 -8.54 -1.53
C ILE A 72 3.77 -7.53 -0.95
N LEU A 73 4.14 -6.56 -1.75
CA LEU A 73 5.01 -5.45 -1.34
C LEU A 73 4.18 -4.19 -1.19
N GLY A 74 4.06 -3.70 0.03
CA GLY A 74 3.46 -2.39 0.31
C GLY A 74 4.53 -1.30 0.25
N ILE A 75 4.23 -0.21 -0.41
CA ILE A 75 5.14 0.92 -0.54
C ILE A 75 4.51 2.14 0.11
N CYS A 76 5.21 2.76 1.07
CA CYS A 76 4.78 3.95 1.78
C CYS A 76 3.44 3.70 2.49
N VAL A 77 2.40 4.48 2.20
CA VAL A 77 1.06 4.26 2.79
C VAL A 77 0.51 2.87 2.44
N GLY A 78 0.84 2.33 1.28
CA GLY A 78 0.48 0.96 0.92
C GLY A 78 1.00 -0.08 1.91
N MET A 79 2.19 0.12 2.46
CA MET A 79 2.74 -0.70 3.54
C MET A 79 2.02 -0.43 4.87
N GLN A 80 1.76 0.83 5.18
CA GLN A 80 1.17 1.23 6.45
C GLN A 80 -0.22 0.62 6.67
N ILE A 81 -1.02 0.51 5.63
CA ILE A 81 -2.38 -0.01 5.76
C ILE A 81 -2.45 -1.53 5.94
N PHE A 82 -1.33 -2.25 5.90
CA PHE A 82 -1.30 -3.66 6.29
C PHE A 82 -1.52 -3.86 7.80
N PHE A 83 -1.28 -2.84 8.60
CA PHE A 83 -1.37 -2.90 10.05
C PHE A 83 -2.81 -2.70 10.53
N ASP A 84 -3.01 -2.78 11.85
CA ASP A 84 -4.36 -2.69 12.42
C ASP A 84 -4.92 -1.28 12.34
N PHE A 85 -4.05 -0.28 12.55
CA PHE A 85 -4.48 1.10 12.75
C PHE A 85 -3.36 2.08 12.39
N SER A 86 -3.73 3.24 11.86
CA SER A 86 -2.80 4.34 11.63
C SER A 86 -3.21 5.57 12.44
N GLU A 87 -2.26 6.17 13.16
CA GLU A 87 -2.48 7.45 13.85
C GLU A 87 -2.76 8.59 12.86
N GLU A 88 -2.30 8.45 11.63
CA GLU A 88 -2.66 9.39 10.58
C GLU A 88 -4.16 9.22 10.32
N GLU A 89 -4.94 10.24 10.62
CA GLU A 89 -6.40 10.27 10.50
C GLU A 89 -7.14 9.29 11.43
N ASN A 90 -6.50 8.70 12.44
CA ASN A 90 -7.14 7.73 13.35
C ASN A 90 -7.92 6.66 12.58
N LYS A 91 -7.29 6.02 11.61
CA LYS A 91 -7.99 5.12 10.69
C LYS A 91 -7.68 3.65 10.93
N LYS A 92 -8.73 2.86 11.03
CA LYS A 92 -8.61 1.40 11.02
C LYS A 92 -8.17 0.95 9.63
N CYS A 93 -7.17 0.06 9.57
CA CYS A 93 -6.59 -0.44 8.34
C CYS A 93 -6.91 -1.91 8.09
N MET A 94 -6.15 -2.62 7.25
CA MET A 94 -6.53 -3.96 6.81
C MET A 94 -6.32 -5.08 7.84
N GLU A 95 -5.58 -4.82 8.90
CA GLU A 95 -5.34 -5.81 9.97
C GLU A 95 -4.67 -7.11 9.47
N ILE A 96 -3.79 -7.01 8.48
CA ILE A 96 -3.04 -8.15 7.97
C ILE A 96 -1.84 -8.44 8.86
N ILE A 97 -1.16 -7.39 9.33
CA ILE A 97 0.00 -7.47 10.21
C ILE A 97 -0.37 -6.82 11.54
N PRO A 98 -0.21 -7.52 12.68
CA PRO A 98 -0.51 -6.91 13.98
C PRO A 98 0.38 -5.70 14.26
N GLY A 99 -0.21 -4.65 14.80
CA GLY A 99 0.51 -3.45 15.17
C GLY A 99 -0.16 -2.17 14.71
N LYS A 100 0.42 -1.06 15.09
CA LYS A 100 -0.09 0.28 14.78
C LYS A 100 1.00 1.12 14.14
N ILE A 101 0.60 1.98 13.21
CA ILE A 101 1.48 3.00 12.64
C ILE A 101 1.36 4.25 13.51
N LYS A 102 2.50 4.73 14.01
CA LYS A 102 2.55 5.87 14.91
C LYS A 102 3.42 6.98 14.35
N LYS A 103 3.06 8.21 14.67
CA LYS A 103 3.91 9.37 14.38
C LYS A 103 5.16 9.32 15.26
N PHE A 104 6.25 9.86 14.74
CA PHE A 104 7.42 10.11 15.57
C PHE A 104 7.07 11.17 16.61
N SER A 105 7.47 10.93 17.85
CA SER A 105 7.13 11.79 18.99
C SER A 105 8.34 12.50 19.62
N ASN A 106 9.44 12.65 18.89
CA ASN A 106 10.63 13.31 19.39
C ASN A 106 10.50 14.84 19.28
N ARG A 107 10.31 15.50 20.42
CA ARG A 107 10.14 16.96 20.46
C ARG A 107 11.42 17.75 20.21
N GLN A 108 12.59 17.11 20.25
CA GLN A 108 13.89 17.77 20.11
C GLN A 108 14.39 17.77 18.66
N LEU A 109 13.76 16.99 17.78
CA LEU A 109 14.17 16.87 16.39
C LEU A 109 13.04 17.30 15.44
N THR A 110 13.45 17.92 14.35
CA THR A 110 12.51 18.22 13.26
C THR A 110 12.11 16.92 12.59
N ILE A 111 10.82 16.62 12.58
CA ILE A 111 10.30 15.45 11.89
C ILE A 111 10.09 15.82 10.42
N PRO A 112 10.71 15.09 9.48
CA PRO A 112 10.50 15.38 8.06
C PRO A 112 9.04 15.18 7.67
N HIS A 113 8.57 16.04 6.78
CA HIS A 113 7.21 15.97 6.25
C HIS A 113 7.10 14.90 5.15
N LEU A 114 7.89 13.87 5.21
CA LEU A 114 7.83 12.74 4.29
C LEU A 114 7.36 11.53 5.05
N SER A 115 6.73 10.65 4.33
CA SER A 115 6.01 9.49 4.87
C SER A 115 6.93 8.38 5.34
N LEU A 116 7.90 8.69 6.14
CA LEU A 116 8.66 7.69 6.88
C LEU A 116 8.01 7.57 8.25
N ILE A 117 7.27 6.52 8.44
CA ILE A 117 6.57 6.26 9.68
C ILE A 117 7.26 5.12 10.40
N HIS A 118 7.47 5.32 11.69
CA HIS A 118 8.04 4.28 12.52
C HIS A 118 7.01 3.17 12.76
N ILE A 119 7.40 1.96 12.51
CA ILE A 119 6.56 0.78 12.66
C ILE A 119 6.90 0.08 13.97
#